data_beb261e0f8a765cc3e69c8560cedbc14
#
_entry.id   beb261e0f8a765cc3e69c8560cedbc14
#
_cell.length_a   1.000
_cell.length_b   1.000
_cell.length_c   1.000
_cell.angle_alpha   90.00
_cell.angle_beta   90.00
_cell.angle_gamma   90.00
#
_symmetry.space_group_name_H-M   'P 1'
#
loop_
_entity.id
_entity.type
_entity.pdbx_description
1 polymer ?
#
loop_
_entity_poly.entity_id
_entity_poly.type
_entity_poly.pdbx_seq_one_letter_code
_entity_poly.pdbx_strand_id
1 'polypeptide(L)'
;NPTQKKTQKITINKEQNQTFYYNFPGDLEINKGINYEVYFQVFDNDGVNGSKKSESKKFSFRNKSDKEIEEESVIQQRKQIQSIENTLLKKQQQKKELEEIKQNLQNNNNVNWNDKKKIDNYIKRQEQYKQMMQRQTDKLQENIKDLPKDSETIKEKKEQLKKRIEELKKLEKEQKLLEELKKLAEKLNKDELLKKVKQLTEQNKQQERSLERILELTKRFYVEQKTMQIANTLEELSKKQDSLAKSKNSTLNKQQEIKKEFETVQKELKNLDKDNKALKEPMQIPDTKE
;
A
#
# COMPACT_ATOMS: atom_id res chain seq x y z
N ASN A 1 -10.94 26.88 16.07
CA ASN A 1 -11.02 28.34 15.98
C ASN A 1 -11.52 28.73 14.60
N PRO A 2 -12.59 29.46 14.52
CA PRO A 2 -13.11 29.85 13.24
C PRO A 2 -12.26 30.98 12.65
N THR A 3 -11.86 30.78 11.43
CA THR A 3 -11.83 31.76 10.38
C THR A 3 -10.66 32.72 10.33
N GLN A 4 -9.45 32.22 10.09
CA GLN A 4 -8.55 33.01 9.28
C GLN A 4 -9.01 32.92 7.81
N LYS A 5 -9.70 33.95 7.34
CA LYS A 5 -10.05 34.06 5.93
C LYS A 5 -8.79 34.45 5.14
N LYS A 6 -8.33 33.59 4.25
CA LYS A 6 -7.27 33.90 3.28
C LYS A 6 -7.93 34.13 1.92
N THR A 7 -7.50 35.15 1.20
CA THR A 7 -8.05 35.52 -0.10
C THR A 7 -6.94 35.72 -1.10
N GLN A 8 -7.14 35.23 -2.31
CA GLN A 8 -6.28 35.47 -3.47
C GLN A 8 -7.10 36.10 -4.57
N LYS A 9 -6.58 37.15 -5.19
CA LYS A 9 -7.24 37.78 -6.33
C LYS A 9 -6.90 37.01 -7.61
N ILE A 10 -7.93 36.75 -8.41
CA ILE A 10 -7.81 36.13 -9.72
C ILE A 10 -8.08 37.22 -10.75
N THR A 11 -7.14 37.40 -11.65
CA THR A 11 -7.30 38.34 -12.78
C THR A 11 -8.27 37.74 -13.79
N ILE A 12 -9.31 38.48 -14.14
CA ILE A 12 -10.30 38.11 -15.15
C ILE A 12 -10.33 39.16 -16.26
N ASN A 13 -10.72 38.75 -17.46
CA ASN A 13 -10.92 39.67 -18.57
C ASN A 13 -12.23 40.48 -18.40
N LYS A 14 -12.35 41.59 -19.11
CA LYS A 14 -13.57 42.43 -19.10
C LYS A 14 -14.62 41.91 -20.07
N GLU A 15 -15.02 40.66 -19.93
CA GLU A 15 -16.04 39.99 -20.76
C GLU A 15 -17.29 39.71 -19.94
N GLN A 16 -18.46 39.71 -20.62
CA GLN A 16 -19.73 39.40 -19.92
C GLN A 16 -19.81 37.97 -19.41
N ASN A 17 -19.20 37.02 -20.15
CA ASN A 17 -19.11 35.61 -19.75
C ASN A 17 -17.68 35.14 -19.96
N GLN A 18 -17.12 34.57 -18.90
CA GLN A 18 -15.76 34.04 -18.90
C GLN A 18 -15.67 32.71 -18.17
N THR A 19 -14.93 31.75 -18.74
CA THR A 19 -14.54 30.52 -18.05
C THR A 19 -13.06 30.63 -17.64
N PHE A 20 -12.76 30.28 -16.42
CA PHE A 20 -11.40 30.23 -15.92
C PHE A 20 -11.14 28.92 -15.18
N TYR A 21 -9.88 28.53 -15.15
CA TYR A 21 -9.39 27.37 -14.40
C TYR A 21 -8.51 27.84 -13.25
N TYR A 22 -8.78 27.35 -12.08
CA TYR A 22 -7.97 27.65 -10.89
C TYR A 22 -7.51 26.37 -10.20
N ASN A 23 -6.20 26.20 -10.09
CA ASN A 23 -5.61 25.08 -9.39
C ASN A 23 -5.45 25.45 -7.90
N PHE A 24 -6.41 25.03 -7.08
CA PHE A 24 -6.33 25.26 -5.64
C PHE A 24 -5.20 24.38 -5.03
N PRO A 25 -4.36 24.89 -4.11
CA PRO A 25 -4.49 26.16 -3.39
C PRO A 25 -3.89 27.38 -4.09
N GLY A 26 -3.24 27.26 -5.26
CA GLY A 26 -2.49 28.37 -5.86
C GLY A 26 -1.39 28.86 -4.92
N ASP A 27 -1.34 30.21 -4.69
CA ASP A 27 -0.40 30.84 -3.76
C ASP A 27 -0.92 30.91 -2.32
N LEU A 28 -2.07 30.31 -2.03
CA LEU A 28 -2.61 30.30 -0.67
C LEU A 28 -1.87 29.28 0.20
N GLU A 29 -1.24 29.78 1.27
CA GLU A 29 -0.67 28.89 2.28
C GLU A 29 -1.77 28.17 3.04
N ILE A 30 -1.79 26.85 2.93
CA ILE A 30 -2.72 25.97 3.64
C ILE A 30 -1.95 25.01 4.53
N ASN A 31 -2.49 24.78 5.73
CA ASN A 31 -1.92 23.83 6.67
C ASN A 31 -2.51 22.44 6.46
N LYS A 32 -1.68 21.41 6.58
CA LYS A 32 -2.12 20.03 6.56
C LYS A 32 -3.00 19.72 7.78
N GLY A 33 -3.92 18.80 7.63
CA GLY A 33 -4.83 18.36 8.70
C GLY A 33 -6.02 19.29 8.99
N ILE A 34 -6.10 20.46 8.35
CA ILE A 34 -7.16 21.44 8.55
C ILE A 34 -8.19 21.36 7.43
N ASN A 35 -9.48 21.42 7.81
CA ASN A 35 -10.56 21.54 6.85
C ASN A 35 -10.72 23.00 6.43
N TYR A 36 -10.70 23.24 5.13
CA TYR A 36 -10.94 24.54 4.52
C TYR A 36 -12.27 24.53 3.77
N GLU A 37 -12.99 25.63 3.85
CA GLU A 37 -14.13 25.94 3.00
C GLU A 37 -13.64 26.91 1.93
N VAL A 38 -13.77 26.53 0.66
CA VAL A 38 -13.27 27.26 -0.50
C VAL A 38 -14.43 27.71 -1.34
N TYR A 39 -14.48 28.96 -1.71
CA TYR A 39 -15.49 29.52 -2.60
C TYR A 39 -14.94 30.73 -3.34
N PHE A 40 -15.50 31.03 -4.48
CA PHE A 40 -15.16 32.21 -5.26
C PHE A 40 -16.13 33.32 -4.96
N GLN A 41 -15.63 34.56 -4.96
CA GLN A 41 -16.42 35.77 -4.82
C GLN A 41 -16.14 36.66 -6.02
N VAL A 42 -17.18 37.20 -6.61
CA VAL A 42 -17.09 38.21 -7.66
C VAL A 42 -17.80 39.47 -7.17
N PHE A 43 -17.20 40.58 -7.49
CA PHE A 43 -17.72 41.91 -7.18
C PHE A 43 -18.01 42.65 -8.49
N ASP A 44 -19.14 43.33 -8.57
CA ASP A 44 -19.41 44.22 -9.68
C ASP A 44 -18.60 45.52 -9.54
N ASN A 45 -18.63 46.33 -10.58
CA ASN A 45 -17.91 47.60 -10.63
C ASN A 45 -18.81 48.83 -10.32
N ASP A 46 -19.96 48.64 -9.66
CA ASP A 46 -20.86 49.75 -9.27
C ASP A 46 -20.16 50.66 -8.26
N GLY A 47 -19.62 51.77 -8.77
CA GLY A 47 -18.94 52.79 -7.95
C GLY A 47 -19.88 53.80 -7.29
N VAL A 48 -21.20 53.76 -7.60
CA VAL A 48 -22.18 54.74 -7.10
C VAL A 48 -22.90 54.18 -5.87
N ASN A 49 -23.38 52.95 -5.95
CA ASN A 49 -24.18 52.32 -4.87
C ASN A 49 -23.38 51.31 -4.04
N GLY A 50 -22.07 51.18 -4.31
CA GLY A 50 -21.18 50.21 -3.72
C GLY A 50 -21.22 48.83 -4.44
N SER A 51 -20.09 48.19 -4.54
CA SER A 51 -19.93 46.91 -5.27
C SER A 51 -20.79 45.82 -4.67
N LYS A 52 -21.64 45.22 -5.46
CA LYS A 52 -22.45 44.04 -5.06
C LYS A 52 -21.58 42.78 -5.18
N LYS A 53 -21.77 41.86 -4.24
CA LYS A 53 -21.04 40.62 -4.13
C LYS A 53 -21.92 39.43 -4.52
N SER A 54 -21.33 38.53 -5.30
CA SER A 54 -21.92 37.20 -5.56
C SER A 54 -20.89 36.11 -5.18
N GLU A 55 -21.38 34.99 -4.68
CA GLU A 55 -20.56 33.86 -4.21
C GLU A 55 -20.91 32.59 -4.97
N SER A 56 -19.87 31.80 -5.27
CA SER A 56 -20.03 30.46 -5.80
C SER A 56 -20.56 29.47 -4.73
N LYS A 57 -20.85 28.25 -5.14
CA LYS A 57 -20.97 27.12 -4.22
C LYS A 57 -19.69 26.98 -3.41
N LYS A 58 -19.83 26.53 -2.16
CA LYS A 58 -18.74 26.24 -1.25
C LYS A 58 -18.22 24.83 -1.46
N PHE A 59 -16.93 24.69 -1.55
CA PHE A 59 -16.23 23.42 -1.69
C PHE A 59 -15.43 23.14 -0.42
N SER A 60 -15.49 21.90 0.04
CA SER A 60 -14.69 21.45 1.16
C SER A 60 -13.33 20.91 0.64
N PHE A 61 -12.24 21.37 1.23
CA PHE A 61 -10.90 20.94 0.91
C PHE A 61 -10.10 20.64 2.17
N ARG A 62 -9.35 19.54 2.16
CA ARG A 62 -8.46 19.17 3.26
C ARG A 62 -7.27 18.35 2.74
N ASN A 63 -6.06 18.79 3.07
CA ASN A 63 -4.89 17.95 2.95
C ASN A 63 -4.73 17.12 4.23
N LYS A 64 -4.39 15.84 4.08
CA LYS A 64 -4.07 14.98 5.22
C LYS A 64 -2.86 15.52 5.96
N SER A 65 -2.85 15.40 7.28
CA SER A 65 -1.67 15.66 8.10
C SER A 65 -0.59 14.59 7.85
N ASP A 66 0.66 14.89 8.17
CA ASP A 66 1.75 13.93 8.03
C ASP A 66 1.48 12.67 8.89
N LYS A 67 0.92 12.85 10.07
CA LYS A 67 0.50 11.75 10.96
C LYS A 67 -0.57 10.85 10.31
N GLU A 68 -1.58 11.43 9.68
CA GLU A 68 -2.62 10.66 8.96
C GLU A 68 -2.05 9.90 7.76
N ILE A 69 -1.07 10.49 7.06
CA ILE A 69 -0.36 9.83 5.96
C ILE A 69 0.45 8.64 6.49
N GLU A 70 1.15 8.80 7.62
CA GLU A 70 1.89 7.71 8.27
C GLU A 70 0.98 6.59 8.75
N GLU A 71 -0.13 6.91 9.42
CA GLU A 71 -1.13 5.94 9.88
C GLU A 71 -1.73 5.15 8.71
N GLU A 72 -2.12 5.85 7.65
CA GLU A 72 -2.66 5.22 6.44
C GLU A 72 -1.63 4.32 5.76
N SER A 73 -0.37 4.75 5.69
CA SER A 73 0.74 3.97 5.13
C SER A 73 0.93 2.64 5.87
N VAL A 74 0.94 2.65 7.19
CA VAL A 74 1.05 1.44 8.02
C VAL A 74 -0.14 0.50 7.79
N ILE A 75 -1.36 1.04 7.71
CA ILE A 75 -2.57 0.25 7.41
C ILE A 75 -2.48 -0.39 6.01
N GLN A 76 -2.04 0.37 5.01
CA GLN A 76 -1.87 -0.14 3.65
C GLN A 76 -0.81 -1.24 3.57
N GLN A 77 0.30 -1.09 4.26
CA GLN A 77 1.34 -2.13 4.31
C GLN A 77 0.81 -3.42 4.93
N ARG A 78 0.03 -3.34 6.01
CA ARG A 78 -0.57 -4.53 6.63
C ARG A 78 -1.52 -5.26 5.68
N LYS A 79 -2.36 -4.51 4.95
CA LYS A 79 -3.22 -5.08 3.90
C LYS A 79 -2.42 -5.76 2.79
N GLN A 80 -1.28 -5.19 2.43
CA GLN A 80 -0.40 -5.77 1.42
C GLN A 80 0.28 -7.05 1.90
N ILE A 81 0.77 -7.08 3.15
CA ILE A 81 1.31 -8.29 3.75
C ILE A 81 0.28 -9.43 3.65
N GLN A 82 -0.96 -9.20 4.10
CA GLN A 82 -2.04 -10.18 4.00
C GLN A 82 -2.32 -10.61 2.55
N SER A 83 -2.28 -9.65 1.61
CA SER A 83 -2.49 -9.94 0.20
C SER A 83 -1.38 -10.83 -0.38
N ILE A 84 -0.11 -10.58 -0.04
CA ILE A 84 1.03 -11.40 -0.48
C ILE A 84 0.97 -12.80 0.17
N GLU A 85 0.61 -12.91 1.44
CA GLU A 85 0.42 -14.20 2.13
C GLU A 85 -0.66 -15.05 1.45
N ASN A 86 -1.82 -14.46 1.14
CA ASN A 86 -2.88 -15.14 0.40
C ASN A 86 -2.43 -15.58 -1.00
N THR A 87 -1.56 -14.79 -1.63
CA THR A 87 -0.98 -15.11 -2.92
C THR A 87 -0.04 -16.30 -2.84
N LEU A 88 0.80 -16.36 -1.80
CA LEU A 88 1.67 -17.50 -1.55
C LEU A 88 0.88 -18.79 -1.30
N LEU A 89 -0.22 -18.73 -0.53
CA LEU A 89 -1.09 -19.88 -0.33
C LEU A 89 -1.68 -20.40 -1.66
N LYS A 90 -2.16 -19.51 -2.52
CA LYS A 90 -2.64 -19.88 -3.86
C LYS A 90 -1.52 -20.47 -4.72
N LYS A 91 -0.31 -19.95 -4.62
CA LYS A 91 0.86 -20.49 -5.34
C LYS A 91 1.20 -21.91 -4.90
N GLN A 92 1.11 -22.19 -3.61
CA GLN A 92 1.30 -23.56 -3.09
C GLN A 92 0.24 -24.53 -3.60
N GLN A 93 -1.02 -24.11 -3.73
CA GLN A 93 -2.07 -24.93 -4.35
C GLN A 93 -1.77 -25.22 -5.82
N GLN A 94 -1.35 -24.21 -6.58
CA GLN A 94 -0.97 -24.39 -7.99
C GLN A 94 0.24 -25.30 -8.18
N LYS A 95 1.19 -25.27 -7.24
CA LYS A 95 2.33 -26.19 -7.23
C LYS A 95 1.89 -27.64 -7.08
N LYS A 96 0.95 -27.92 -6.19
CA LYS A 96 0.36 -29.26 -6.03
C LYS A 96 -0.32 -29.73 -7.31
N GLU A 97 -1.13 -28.87 -7.92
CA GLU A 97 -1.81 -29.19 -9.20
C GLU A 97 -0.81 -29.50 -10.32
N LEU A 98 0.27 -28.71 -10.43
CA LEU A 98 1.30 -28.95 -11.45
C LEU A 98 2.06 -30.26 -11.20
N GLU A 99 2.30 -30.61 -9.93
CA GLU A 99 2.93 -31.89 -9.58
C GLU A 99 2.00 -33.07 -9.87
N GLU A 100 0.70 -32.95 -9.62
CA GLU A 100 -0.32 -33.96 -10.01
C GLU A 100 -0.37 -34.14 -11.55
N ILE A 101 -0.33 -33.05 -12.32
CA ILE A 101 -0.27 -33.11 -13.79
C ILE A 101 1.01 -33.86 -14.21
N LYS A 102 2.15 -33.52 -13.61
CA LYS A 102 3.43 -34.17 -13.90
C LYS A 102 3.40 -35.67 -13.62
N GLN A 103 2.88 -36.08 -12.45
CA GLN A 103 2.75 -37.48 -12.07
C GLN A 103 1.82 -38.25 -13.02
N ASN A 104 0.67 -37.65 -13.38
CA ASN A 104 -0.25 -38.27 -14.35
C ASN A 104 0.42 -38.49 -15.72
N LEU A 105 1.15 -37.48 -16.22
CA LEU A 105 1.91 -37.56 -17.46
C LEU A 105 3.02 -38.62 -17.40
N GLN A 106 3.64 -38.84 -16.24
CA GLN A 106 4.70 -39.84 -16.06
C GLN A 106 4.13 -41.26 -16.02
N ASN A 107 3.01 -41.46 -15.34
CA ASN A 107 2.41 -42.78 -15.09
C ASN A 107 1.60 -43.33 -16.29
N ASN A 108 1.02 -42.44 -17.10
CA ASN A 108 0.22 -42.83 -18.26
C ASN A 108 1.10 -42.97 -19.51
N ASN A 109 0.88 -44.03 -20.29
CA ASN A 109 1.61 -44.21 -21.54
C ASN A 109 1.25 -43.19 -22.61
N ASN A 110 0.01 -42.74 -22.65
CA ASN A 110 -0.49 -41.74 -23.59
C ASN A 110 -1.22 -40.59 -22.87
N VAL A 111 -1.13 -39.41 -23.43
CA VAL A 111 -1.90 -38.23 -22.97
C VAL A 111 -3.33 -38.38 -23.40
N ASN A 112 -4.26 -38.33 -22.47
CA ASN A 112 -5.69 -38.43 -22.73
C ASN A 112 -6.41 -37.08 -22.64
N TRP A 113 -7.68 -37.05 -23.00
CA TRP A 113 -8.50 -35.85 -22.96
C TRP A 113 -8.62 -35.23 -21.55
N ASN A 114 -8.61 -36.08 -20.52
CA ASN A 114 -8.68 -35.61 -19.12
C ASN A 114 -7.41 -34.88 -18.68
N ASP A 115 -6.24 -35.38 -19.14
CA ASP A 115 -4.95 -34.71 -18.92
C ASP A 115 -4.93 -33.33 -19.59
N LYS A 116 -5.42 -33.23 -20.83
CA LYS A 116 -5.60 -31.96 -21.54
C LYS A 116 -6.47 -30.99 -20.76
N LYS A 117 -7.63 -31.42 -20.27
CA LYS A 117 -8.54 -30.59 -19.47
C LYS A 117 -7.90 -30.07 -18.18
N LYS A 118 -7.11 -30.92 -17.51
CA LYS A 118 -6.36 -30.52 -16.31
C LYS A 118 -5.32 -29.42 -16.64
N ILE A 119 -4.60 -29.58 -17.75
CA ILE A 119 -3.62 -28.61 -18.23
C ILE A 119 -4.31 -27.28 -18.59
N ASP A 120 -5.40 -27.29 -19.32
CA ASP A 120 -6.16 -26.11 -19.69
C ASP A 120 -6.69 -25.35 -18.45
N ASN A 121 -7.20 -26.07 -17.47
CA ASN A 121 -7.65 -25.49 -16.20
C ASN A 121 -6.48 -24.87 -15.41
N TYR A 122 -5.33 -25.53 -15.41
CA TYR A 122 -4.11 -25.00 -14.79
C TYR A 122 -3.67 -23.70 -15.48
N ILE A 123 -3.63 -23.66 -16.82
CA ILE A 123 -3.25 -22.47 -17.61
C ILE A 123 -4.18 -21.29 -17.29
N LYS A 124 -5.51 -21.50 -17.30
CA LYS A 124 -6.48 -20.47 -16.96
C LYS A 124 -6.25 -19.90 -15.56
N ARG A 125 -5.96 -20.75 -14.58
CA ARG A 125 -5.64 -20.31 -13.21
C ARG A 125 -4.32 -19.53 -13.14
N GLN A 126 -3.31 -19.93 -13.92
CA GLN A 126 -2.05 -19.19 -14.02
C GLN A 126 -2.23 -17.79 -14.61
N GLU A 127 -3.08 -17.62 -15.61
CA GLU A 127 -3.41 -16.32 -16.19
C GLU A 127 -4.10 -15.41 -15.17
N GLN A 128 -5.07 -15.92 -14.41
CA GLN A 128 -5.74 -15.18 -13.34
C GLN A 128 -4.76 -14.81 -12.22
N TYR A 129 -3.88 -15.74 -11.83
CA TYR A 129 -2.84 -15.51 -10.85
C TYR A 129 -1.88 -14.39 -11.29
N LYS A 130 -1.44 -14.41 -12.54
CA LYS A 130 -0.58 -13.39 -13.12
C LYS A 130 -1.21 -12.00 -13.03
N GLN A 131 -2.48 -11.85 -13.44
CA GLN A 131 -3.20 -10.57 -13.35
C GLN A 131 -3.30 -10.08 -11.89
N MET A 132 -3.56 -10.99 -10.95
CA MET A 132 -3.59 -10.67 -9.53
C MET A 132 -2.22 -10.18 -9.05
N MET A 133 -1.15 -10.86 -9.42
CA MET A 133 0.23 -10.51 -9.07
C MET A 133 0.63 -9.14 -9.62
N GLN A 134 0.32 -8.86 -10.88
CA GLN A 134 0.57 -7.55 -11.48
C GLN A 134 -0.08 -6.43 -10.67
N ARG A 135 -1.37 -6.57 -10.36
CA ARG A 135 -2.09 -5.57 -9.54
C ARG A 135 -1.48 -5.39 -8.16
N GLN A 136 -0.98 -6.47 -7.54
CA GLN A 136 -0.34 -6.39 -6.22
C GLN A 136 1.02 -5.71 -6.28
N THR A 137 1.84 -6.07 -7.27
CA THR A 137 3.17 -5.46 -7.45
C THR A 137 3.07 -3.97 -7.81
N ASP A 138 2.08 -3.58 -8.61
CA ASP A 138 1.84 -2.18 -8.94
C ASP A 138 1.40 -1.38 -7.71
N LYS A 139 0.46 -1.89 -6.93
CA LYS A 139 0.07 -1.28 -5.65
C LYS A 139 1.22 -1.19 -4.65
N LEU A 140 2.07 -2.22 -4.58
CA LEU A 140 3.23 -2.20 -3.70
C LEU A 140 4.25 -1.13 -4.15
N GLN A 141 4.47 -0.96 -5.46
CA GLN A 141 5.31 0.10 -6.00
C GLN A 141 4.75 1.50 -5.71
N GLU A 142 3.44 1.67 -5.83
CA GLU A 142 2.74 2.92 -5.56
C GLU A 142 2.90 3.31 -4.09
N ASN A 143 2.59 2.40 -3.17
CA ASN A 143 2.73 2.65 -1.74
C ASN A 143 4.17 2.94 -1.30
N ILE A 144 5.18 2.34 -1.94
CA ILE A 144 6.58 2.63 -1.65
C ILE A 144 6.97 4.06 -2.05
N LYS A 145 6.36 4.62 -3.11
CA LYS A 145 6.61 6.01 -3.52
C LYS A 145 6.10 7.02 -2.52
N ASP A 146 4.94 6.76 -1.94
CA ASP A 146 4.23 7.68 -1.03
C ASP A 146 4.80 7.70 0.39
N LEU A 147 5.75 6.83 0.69
CA LEU A 147 6.39 6.76 2.00
C LEU A 147 7.31 7.96 2.25
N PRO A 148 7.35 8.53 3.49
CA PRO A 148 8.24 9.62 3.85
C PRO A 148 9.70 9.31 3.53
N LYS A 149 10.49 10.35 3.21
CA LYS A 149 11.89 10.19 2.75
C LYS A 149 12.92 10.20 3.89
N ASP A 150 12.49 10.16 5.13
CA ASP A 150 13.20 10.79 6.26
C ASP A 150 14.33 9.96 6.91
N SER A 151 14.66 8.75 6.47
CA SER A 151 15.87 8.07 6.94
C SER A 151 16.61 7.33 5.83
N GLU A 152 17.94 7.30 5.90
CA GLU A 152 18.80 6.58 4.95
C GLU A 152 18.49 5.07 4.95
N THR A 153 18.21 4.51 6.12
CA THR A 153 17.80 3.09 6.27
C THR A 153 16.49 2.76 5.57
N ILE A 154 15.51 3.67 5.61
CA ILE A 154 14.23 3.51 4.90
C ILE A 154 14.46 3.58 3.38
N LYS A 155 15.33 4.46 2.94
CA LYS A 155 15.67 4.62 1.51
C LYS A 155 16.33 3.37 0.93
N GLU A 156 17.30 2.79 1.64
CA GLU A 156 17.93 1.53 1.22
C GLU A 156 16.93 0.39 1.11
N LYS A 157 16.04 0.25 2.09
CA LYS A 157 15.01 -0.80 2.08
C LYS A 157 13.98 -0.60 0.97
N LYS A 158 13.61 0.65 0.67
CA LYS A 158 12.78 0.99 -0.49
C LYS A 158 13.43 0.52 -1.80
N GLU A 159 14.72 0.80 -1.98
CA GLU A 159 15.44 0.39 -3.17
C GLU A 159 15.57 -1.14 -3.27
N GLN A 160 15.85 -1.82 -2.15
CA GLN A 160 15.86 -3.28 -2.11
C GLN A 160 14.49 -3.87 -2.50
N LEU A 161 13.40 -3.31 -1.98
CA LEU A 161 12.04 -3.79 -2.27
C LEU A 161 11.67 -3.53 -3.74
N LYS A 162 11.98 -2.35 -4.28
CA LYS A 162 11.80 -2.04 -5.72
C LYS A 162 12.55 -3.05 -6.60
N LYS A 163 13.83 -3.30 -6.30
CA LYS A 163 14.64 -4.25 -7.04
C LYS A 163 14.02 -5.66 -7.05
N ARG A 164 13.50 -6.13 -5.90
CA ARG A 164 12.84 -7.44 -5.82
C ARG A 164 11.51 -7.49 -6.59
N ILE A 165 10.75 -6.40 -6.59
CA ILE A 165 9.52 -6.29 -7.39
C ILE A 165 9.85 -6.35 -8.88
N GLU A 166 10.90 -5.67 -9.33
CA GLU A 166 11.34 -5.73 -10.73
C GLU A 166 11.83 -7.12 -11.14
N GLU A 167 12.58 -7.81 -10.27
CA GLU A 167 12.98 -9.20 -10.48
C GLU A 167 11.75 -10.11 -10.65
N LEU A 168 10.74 -9.95 -9.79
CA LEU A 168 9.49 -10.70 -9.90
C LEU A 168 8.76 -10.39 -11.21
N LYS A 169 8.63 -9.12 -11.60
CA LYS A 169 8.01 -8.71 -12.88
C LYS A 169 8.74 -9.29 -14.10
N LYS A 170 10.06 -9.47 -14.03
CA LYS A 170 10.82 -10.15 -15.10
C LYS A 170 10.44 -11.63 -15.21
N LEU A 171 10.29 -12.32 -14.07
CA LEU A 171 9.85 -13.72 -14.04
C LEU A 171 8.42 -13.92 -14.56
N GLU A 172 7.55 -12.92 -14.42
CA GLU A 172 6.16 -12.97 -14.92
C GLU A 172 6.04 -12.76 -16.44
N LYS A 173 7.03 -12.14 -17.08
CA LYS A 173 7.00 -11.88 -18.54
C LYS A 173 7.15 -13.13 -19.40
N GLU A 174 7.50 -14.27 -18.84
CA GLU A 174 7.65 -15.54 -19.57
C GLU A 174 6.32 -16.21 -19.91
N GLN A 175 5.44 -15.47 -20.57
CA GLN A 175 4.13 -15.95 -21.05
C GLN A 175 4.27 -17.09 -22.08
N LYS A 176 5.40 -17.15 -22.78
CA LYS A 176 5.67 -18.12 -23.84
C LYS A 176 5.54 -19.57 -23.38
N LEU A 177 5.98 -19.89 -22.16
CA LEU A 177 5.90 -21.26 -21.64
C LEU A 177 4.47 -21.78 -21.48
N LEU A 178 3.54 -20.92 -21.06
CA LEU A 178 2.12 -21.31 -20.93
C LEU A 178 1.45 -21.49 -22.28
N GLU A 179 1.74 -20.63 -23.24
CA GLU A 179 1.23 -20.74 -24.61
C GLU A 179 1.79 -21.99 -25.30
N GLU A 180 3.08 -22.28 -25.11
CA GLU A 180 3.71 -23.50 -25.62
C GLU A 180 3.10 -24.76 -24.96
N LEU A 181 2.86 -24.73 -23.64
CA LEU A 181 2.20 -25.83 -22.93
C LEU A 181 0.81 -26.08 -23.49
N LYS A 182 0.03 -25.04 -23.78
CA LYS A 182 -1.30 -25.16 -24.40
C LYS A 182 -1.23 -25.83 -25.78
N LYS A 183 -0.35 -25.32 -26.65
CA LYS A 183 -0.15 -25.89 -27.99
C LYS A 183 0.28 -27.36 -27.96
N LEU A 184 1.15 -27.73 -27.01
CA LEU A 184 1.61 -29.10 -26.85
C LEU A 184 0.52 -30.03 -26.27
N ALA A 185 -0.33 -29.49 -25.38
CA ALA A 185 -1.50 -30.21 -24.87
C ALA A 185 -2.52 -30.54 -26.00
N GLU A 186 -2.65 -29.60 -26.97
CA GLU A 186 -3.49 -29.85 -28.16
C GLU A 186 -2.94 -30.97 -29.06
N LYS A 187 -1.60 -31.05 -29.18
CA LYS A 187 -0.90 -32.07 -29.98
C LYS A 187 -0.75 -33.41 -29.27
N LEU A 188 -1.10 -33.52 -28.00
CA LEU A 188 -0.96 -34.71 -27.15
C LEU A 188 0.46 -35.30 -27.11
N ASN A 189 1.50 -34.44 -27.25
CA ASN A 189 2.89 -34.86 -27.24
C ASN A 189 3.38 -34.96 -25.78
N LYS A 190 3.45 -36.18 -25.26
CA LYS A 190 3.80 -36.52 -23.88
C LYS A 190 5.19 -35.99 -23.46
N ASP A 191 6.21 -36.27 -24.24
CA ASP A 191 7.61 -36.00 -23.87
C ASP A 191 7.88 -34.48 -23.82
N GLU A 192 7.36 -33.75 -24.80
CA GLU A 192 7.45 -32.30 -24.82
C GLU A 192 6.62 -31.66 -23.70
N LEU A 193 5.42 -32.18 -23.40
CA LEU A 193 4.60 -31.75 -22.25
C LEU A 193 5.34 -31.93 -20.95
N LEU A 194 5.94 -33.10 -20.70
CA LEU A 194 6.73 -33.35 -19.49
C LEU A 194 7.92 -32.39 -19.36
N LYS A 195 8.61 -32.11 -20.47
CA LYS A 195 9.70 -31.12 -20.47
C LYS A 195 9.21 -29.74 -20.09
N LYS A 196 8.09 -29.28 -20.64
CA LYS A 196 7.49 -27.97 -20.32
C LYS A 196 6.96 -27.89 -18.90
N VAL A 197 6.30 -28.94 -18.40
CA VAL A 197 5.86 -29.02 -17.01
C VAL A 197 7.03 -28.93 -16.03
N LYS A 198 8.16 -29.59 -16.31
CA LYS A 198 9.39 -29.43 -15.50
C LYS A 198 9.91 -28.01 -15.51
N GLN A 199 9.98 -27.35 -16.67
CA GLN A 199 10.39 -25.95 -16.78
C GLN A 199 9.46 -25.03 -15.97
N LEU A 200 8.14 -25.20 -16.06
CA LEU A 200 7.17 -24.45 -15.27
C LEU A 200 7.31 -24.72 -13.77
N THR A 201 7.63 -25.94 -13.36
CA THR A 201 7.88 -26.27 -11.95
C THR A 201 9.06 -25.48 -11.40
N GLU A 202 10.17 -25.42 -12.12
CA GLU A 202 11.35 -24.62 -11.71
C GLU A 202 11.05 -23.11 -11.69
N GLN A 203 10.36 -22.61 -12.69
CA GLN A 203 9.95 -21.20 -12.73
C GLN A 203 9.01 -20.86 -11.56
N ASN A 204 8.03 -21.70 -11.28
CA ASN A 204 7.13 -21.55 -10.13
C ASN A 204 7.87 -21.51 -8.80
N LYS A 205 8.90 -22.33 -8.63
CA LYS A 205 9.75 -22.35 -7.44
C LYS A 205 10.55 -21.05 -7.29
N GLN A 206 11.06 -20.51 -8.39
CA GLN A 206 11.77 -19.21 -8.37
C GLN A 206 10.83 -18.07 -8.03
N GLN A 207 9.62 -18.05 -8.59
CA GLN A 207 8.60 -17.05 -8.27
C GLN A 207 8.16 -17.13 -6.80
N GLU A 208 7.94 -18.34 -6.27
CA GLU A 208 7.59 -18.57 -4.85
C GLU A 208 8.68 -17.98 -3.93
N ARG A 209 9.95 -18.29 -4.18
CA ARG A 209 11.09 -17.73 -3.42
C ARG A 209 11.19 -16.21 -3.51
N SER A 210 10.92 -15.64 -4.68
CA SER A 210 10.93 -14.19 -4.88
C SER A 210 9.81 -13.53 -4.08
N LEU A 211 8.60 -14.10 -4.08
CA LEU A 211 7.47 -13.64 -3.29
C LEU A 211 7.74 -13.73 -1.78
N GLU A 212 8.33 -14.83 -1.31
CA GLU A 212 8.71 -14.98 0.10
C GLU A 212 9.69 -13.90 0.54
N ARG A 213 10.66 -13.55 -0.30
CA ARG A 213 11.60 -12.47 -0.03
C ARG A 213 10.92 -11.11 0.01
N ILE A 214 10.00 -10.85 -0.91
CA ILE A 214 9.21 -9.60 -0.92
C ILE A 214 8.34 -9.53 0.33
N LEU A 215 7.68 -10.62 0.72
CA LEU A 215 6.89 -10.69 1.94
C LEU A 215 7.73 -10.37 3.19
N GLU A 216 8.90 -11.00 3.32
CA GLU A 216 9.80 -10.78 4.45
C GLU A 216 10.27 -9.31 4.53
N LEU A 217 10.70 -8.74 3.38
CA LEU A 217 11.10 -7.33 3.32
C LEU A 217 9.94 -6.39 3.67
N THR A 218 8.73 -6.69 3.19
CA THR A 218 7.54 -5.87 3.48
C THR A 218 7.17 -5.96 4.97
N LYS A 219 7.25 -7.14 5.57
CA LYS A 219 7.03 -7.34 7.02
C LYS A 219 8.06 -6.57 7.85
N ARG A 220 9.34 -6.66 7.51
CA ARG A 220 10.41 -5.91 8.20
C ARG A 220 10.19 -4.41 8.12
N PHE A 221 9.84 -3.93 6.95
CA PHE A 221 9.56 -2.53 6.73
C PHE A 221 8.33 -2.05 7.54
N TYR A 222 7.28 -2.85 7.58
CA TYR A 222 6.11 -2.58 8.41
C TYR A 222 6.46 -2.50 9.90
N VAL A 223 7.22 -3.47 10.44
CA VAL A 223 7.64 -3.50 11.84
C VAL A 223 8.44 -2.24 12.18
N GLU A 224 9.37 -1.84 11.33
CA GLU A 224 10.19 -0.64 11.53
C GLU A 224 9.36 0.63 11.54
N GLN A 225 8.48 0.82 10.55
CA GLN A 225 7.61 1.99 10.51
C GLN A 225 6.65 2.04 11.69
N LYS A 226 6.08 0.90 12.07
CA LYS A 226 5.19 0.84 13.23
C LYS A 226 5.95 1.15 14.52
N THR A 227 7.20 0.71 14.65
CA THR A 227 8.07 1.06 15.79
C THR A 227 8.29 2.58 15.86
N MET A 228 8.63 3.22 14.74
CA MET A 228 8.81 4.68 14.68
C MET A 228 7.51 5.43 15.03
N GLN A 229 6.37 4.98 14.48
CA GLN A 229 5.07 5.58 14.78
C GLN A 229 4.74 5.51 16.27
N ILE A 230 4.97 4.36 16.90
CA ILE A 230 4.74 4.16 18.34
C ILE A 230 5.69 5.04 19.15
N ALA A 231 6.97 5.14 18.78
CA ALA A 231 7.94 6.02 19.44
C ALA A 231 7.52 7.50 19.38
N ASN A 232 7.11 7.98 18.20
CA ASN A 232 6.59 9.33 18.03
C ASN A 232 5.35 9.59 18.90
N THR A 233 4.43 8.62 18.95
CA THR A 233 3.22 8.73 19.79
C THR A 233 3.56 8.77 21.27
N LEU A 234 4.50 7.98 21.73
CA LEU A 234 4.97 7.99 23.13
C LEU A 234 5.63 9.33 23.48
N GLU A 235 6.43 9.90 22.57
CA GLU A 235 7.04 11.23 22.75
C GLU A 235 5.96 12.34 22.85
N GLU A 236 4.92 12.28 21.98
CA GLU A 236 3.78 13.20 22.06
C GLU A 236 3.03 13.06 23.40
N LEU A 237 2.80 11.84 23.87
CA LEU A 237 2.15 11.57 25.15
C LEU A 237 2.97 12.09 26.34
N SER A 238 4.30 11.90 26.31
CA SER A 238 5.21 12.46 27.31
C SER A 238 5.10 13.98 27.38
N LYS A 239 5.14 14.67 26.23
CA LYS A 239 4.97 16.13 26.16
C LYS A 239 3.60 16.59 26.67
N LYS A 240 2.52 15.85 26.35
CA LYS A 240 1.17 16.13 26.89
C LYS A 240 1.14 15.98 28.41
N GLN A 241 1.75 14.93 28.95
CA GLN A 241 1.83 14.66 30.38
C GLN A 241 2.61 15.74 31.11
N ASP A 242 3.77 16.15 30.59
CA ASP A 242 4.60 17.23 31.14
C ASP A 242 3.84 18.56 31.15
N SER A 243 3.14 18.86 30.06
CA SER A 243 2.32 20.08 29.96
C SER A 243 1.17 20.06 30.96
N LEU A 244 0.56 18.89 31.16
CA LEU A 244 -0.51 18.73 32.14
C LEU A 244 0.01 18.87 33.58
N ALA A 245 1.19 18.32 33.90
CA ALA A 245 1.82 18.42 35.23
C ALA A 245 2.17 19.88 35.58
N LYS A 246 2.58 20.69 34.59
CA LYS A 246 2.91 22.11 34.76
C LYS A 246 1.67 23.04 34.78
N SER A 247 0.52 22.54 34.38
CA SER A 247 -0.71 23.32 34.25
C SER A 247 -1.44 23.46 35.60
N LYS A 248 -1.77 24.68 35.99
CA LYS A 248 -2.62 24.92 37.19
C LYS A 248 -4.06 24.43 37.00
N ASN A 249 -4.50 24.15 35.79
CA ASN A 249 -5.84 23.66 35.39
C ASN A 249 -5.77 22.18 34.95
N SER A 250 -5.04 21.34 35.67
CA SER A 250 -5.04 19.89 35.40
C SER A 250 -6.42 19.31 35.77
N THR A 251 -7.15 18.81 34.75
CA THR A 251 -8.45 18.21 34.98
C THR A 251 -8.34 16.68 34.92
N LEU A 252 -9.12 16.00 35.76
CA LEU A 252 -9.20 14.53 35.78
C LEU A 252 -9.49 13.97 34.38
N ASN A 253 -10.32 14.67 33.59
CA ASN A 253 -10.68 14.26 32.23
C ASN A 253 -9.45 14.22 31.30
N LYS A 254 -8.57 15.22 31.34
CA LYS A 254 -7.35 15.23 30.51
C LYS A 254 -6.38 14.10 30.88
N GLN A 255 -6.27 13.79 32.17
CA GLN A 255 -5.46 12.66 32.63
C GLN A 255 -6.05 11.32 32.17
N GLN A 256 -7.38 11.19 32.17
CA GLN A 256 -8.05 10.00 31.67
C GLN A 256 -7.88 9.83 30.15
N GLU A 257 -7.86 10.91 29.38
CA GLU A 257 -7.58 10.87 27.93
C GLU A 257 -6.15 10.37 27.65
N ILE A 258 -5.14 10.93 28.33
CA ILE A 258 -3.75 10.49 28.20
C ILE A 258 -3.61 9.01 28.57
N LYS A 259 -4.27 8.57 29.66
CA LYS A 259 -4.27 7.16 30.07
C LYS A 259 -4.86 6.24 28.99
N LYS A 260 -5.99 6.61 28.39
CA LYS A 260 -6.60 5.82 27.31
C LYS A 260 -5.72 5.75 26.06
N GLU A 261 -5.07 6.88 25.69
CA GLU A 261 -4.12 6.91 24.59
C GLU A 261 -2.93 5.96 24.90
N PHE A 262 -2.40 5.99 26.12
CA PHE A 262 -1.30 5.10 26.55
C PHE A 262 -1.69 3.62 26.54
N GLU A 263 -2.89 3.27 27.02
CA GLU A 263 -3.41 1.89 26.95
C GLU A 263 -3.54 1.40 25.50
N THR A 264 -3.86 2.29 24.58
CA THR A 264 -3.89 1.97 23.15
C THR A 264 -2.49 1.66 22.62
N VAL A 265 -1.51 2.49 22.97
CA VAL A 265 -0.10 2.27 22.61
C VAL A 265 0.44 0.96 23.17
N GLN A 266 0.09 0.60 24.41
CA GLN A 266 0.48 -0.70 24.98
C GLN A 266 -0.06 -1.89 24.20
N LYS A 267 -1.32 -1.79 23.71
CA LYS A 267 -1.89 -2.84 22.85
C LYS A 267 -1.17 -2.91 21.50
N GLU A 268 -0.83 -1.77 20.93
CA GLU A 268 -0.07 -1.71 19.68
C GLU A 268 1.34 -2.30 19.83
N LEU A 269 2.04 -2.03 20.93
CA LEU A 269 3.34 -2.63 21.23
C LEU A 269 3.27 -4.15 21.35
N LYS A 270 2.24 -4.69 22.02
CA LYS A 270 2.02 -6.14 22.10
C LYS A 270 1.79 -6.77 20.72
N ASN A 271 1.07 -6.08 19.85
CA ASN A 271 0.86 -6.55 18.47
C ASN A 271 2.14 -6.46 17.64
N LEU A 272 2.90 -5.38 17.79
CA LEU A 272 4.19 -5.19 17.13
C LEU A 272 5.20 -6.28 17.53
N ASP A 273 5.25 -6.65 18.82
CA ASP A 273 6.10 -7.75 19.28
C ASP A 273 5.74 -9.09 18.62
N LYS A 274 4.44 -9.38 18.46
CA LYS A 274 3.98 -10.56 17.72
C LYS A 274 4.39 -10.52 16.24
N ASP A 275 4.18 -9.37 15.61
CA ASP A 275 4.53 -9.18 14.20
C ASP A 275 6.06 -9.29 13.99
N ASN A 276 6.85 -8.78 14.93
CA ASN A 276 8.32 -8.89 14.92
C ASN A 276 8.79 -10.36 15.11
N LYS A 277 8.20 -11.08 16.03
CA LYS A 277 8.50 -12.50 16.26
C LYS A 277 8.12 -13.39 15.08
N ALA A 278 7.20 -12.94 14.23
CA ALA A 278 6.81 -13.62 12.99
C ALA A 278 7.79 -13.39 11.82
N LEU A 279 8.79 -12.53 11.96
CA LEU A 279 9.88 -12.37 11.00
C LEU A 279 10.81 -13.59 11.04
N LYS A 280 11.43 -13.93 9.91
CA LYS A 280 12.47 -14.99 9.84
C LYS A 280 13.64 -14.69 10.77
N GLU A 281 14.01 -13.43 10.86
CA GLU A 281 15.01 -12.90 11.80
C GLU A 281 14.37 -11.71 12.52
N PRO A 282 13.92 -11.85 13.75
CA PRO A 282 13.35 -10.75 14.53
C PRO A 282 14.31 -9.58 14.68
N MET A 283 13.76 -8.38 14.60
CA MET A 283 14.52 -7.14 14.82
C MET A 283 14.69 -6.89 16.31
N GLN A 284 15.79 -6.24 16.69
CA GLN A 284 15.97 -5.78 18.07
C GLN A 284 15.04 -4.58 18.29
N ILE A 285 13.98 -4.79 19.03
CA ILE A 285 13.09 -3.73 19.53
C ILE A 285 13.44 -3.51 21.01
N PRO A 286 13.55 -2.27 21.48
CA PRO A 286 13.79 -1.99 22.89
C PRO A 286 12.76 -2.70 23.77
N ASP A 287 13.21 -3.30 24.87
CA ASP A 287 12.29 -3.95 25.81
C ASP A 287 11.44 -2.88 26.51
N THR A 288 10.13 -3.02 26.39
CA THR A 288 9.15 -2.03 26.89
C THR A 288 8.51 -2.49 28.20
N LYS A 289 9.18 -3.37 28.94
CA LYS A 289 8.67 -3.94 30.20
C LYS A 289 8.96 -3.09 31.43
N GLU A 290 9.64 -1.95 31.28
CA GLU A 290 9.84 -1.00 32.38
C GLU A 290 8.78 0.10 32.42
#